data_5624f958d230263ebbe0e0b9737d96a7
#
_entry.id   5624f958d230263ebbe0e0b9737d96a7
#
_cell.length_a   1.000
_cell.length_b   1.000
_cell.length_c   1.000
_cell.angle_alpha   90.00
_cell.angle_beta   90.00
_cell.angle_gamma   90.00
#
_symmetry.space_group_name_H-M   'P 1'
#
loop_
_entity.id
_entity.type
_entity.pdbx_description
1 polymer ?
#
loop_
_entity_poly.entity_id
_entity_poly.type
_entity_poly.pdbx_seq_one_letter_code
_entity_poly.pdbx_strand_id
1 'polypeptide(L)'
;KKQTTTLLKEFDEFVYSNQEYDRTQKKYVPRTPILRRGKDTFELLYSYYHTYQEVFDTDHSVATGDYEITNYLKLMETGFGADYWIAPVLDYYRKYRRRGFVAFLKALDRKLSADWITAATPTVRMENVNAILREIEASQDSAALLQSKTFTINKSDFERVINGDIYGRSFAKYLLLKLDLIYRGSSTPMIPQAIASIEHILPRNPSADSQWVKDFSAAEREEWTN
;
A
#
# COMPACT_ATOMS: atom_id res chain seq x y z
N LYS A 1 20.09 12.22 -14.13
CA LYS A 1 18.77 12.11 -14.76
C LYS A 1 17.97 13.37 -14.49
N LYS A 2 17.54 14.05 -15.55
CA LYS A 2 16.74 15.28 -15.56
C LYS A 2 15.27 14.99 -15.19
N GLN A 3 14.96 14.52 -14.00
CA GLN A 3 13.60 14.10 -13.69
C GLN A 3 12.70 15.20 -13.11
N THR A 4 13.25 16.18 -12.40
CA THR A 4 12.42 17.16 -11.66
C THR A 4 11.77 18.19 -12.59
N THR A 5 12.44 18.64 -13.62
CA THR A 5 11.87 19.59 -14.60
C THR A 5 10.86 18.92 -15.52
N THR A 6 11.02 17.63 -15.77
CA THR A 6 10.09 16.84 -16.60
C THR A 6 8.76 16.60 -15.88
N LEU A 7 8.78 16.27 -14.58
CA LEU A 7 7.56 16.01 -13.81
C LEU A 7 6.65 17.25 -13.73
N LEU A 8 7.22 18.41 -13.43
CA LEU A 8 6.44 19.65 -13.38
C LEU A 8 5.86 20.04 -14.74
N LYS A 9 6.61 19.80 -15.81
CA LYS A 9 6.15 20.04 -17.16
C LYS A 9 5.04 19.07 -17.55
N GLU A 10 5.20 17.79 -17.28
CA GLU A 10 4.18 16.77 -17.51
C GLU A 10 2.91 17.05 -16.71
N PHE A 11 3.04 17.48 -15.44
CA PHE A 11 1.91 17.91 -14.63
C PHE A 11 1.20 19.11 -15.26
N ASP A 12 1.93 20.14 -15.65
CA ASP A 12 1.39 21.34 -16.29
C ASP A 12 0.67 21.01 -17.61
N GLU A 13 1.28 20.18 -18.43
CA GLU A 13 0.70 19.72 -19.70
C GLU A 13 -0.53 18.83 -19.48
N PHE A 14 -0.52 17.98 -18.46
CA PHE A 14 -1.65 17.09 -18.16
C PHE A 14 -2.82 17.84 -17.53
N VAL A 15 -2.57 18.67 -16.53
CA VAL A 15 -3.62 19.28 -15.70
C VAL A 15 -4.28 20.47 -16.39
N TYR A 16 -3.49 21.31 -17.08
CA TYR A 16 -3.96 22.56 -17.69
C TYR A 16 -4.19 22.47 -19.20
N SER A 17 -3.90 21.33 -19.81
CA SER A 17 -4.09 21.18 -21.24
C SER A 17 -5.56 21.21 -21.60
N ASN A 18 -5.89 21.94 -22.64
CA ASN A 18 -7.20 21.96 -23.31
C ASN A 18 -7.29 20.94 -24.46
N GLN A 19 -6.30 20.07 -24.58
CA GLN A 19 -6.23 19.01 -25.58
C GLN A 19 -5.74 17.71 -24.94
N GLU A 20 -6.20 16.58 -25.45
CA GLU A 20 -5.71 15.25 -25.12
C GLU A 20 -5.46 14.42 -26.36
N TYR A 21 -4.52 13.47 -26.28
CA TYR A 21 -4.24 12.59 -27.40
C TYR A 21 -5.19 11.40 -27.44
N ASP A 22 -6.09 11.39 -28.43
CA ASP A 22 -6.97 10.26 -28.71
C ASP A 22 -6.17 9.17 -29.45
N ARG A 23 -5.92 8.05 -28.76
CA ARG A 23 -5.18 6.92 -29.32
C ARG A 23 -5.92 6.22 -30.46
N THR A 24 -7.24 6.28 -30.48
CA THR A 24 -8.08 5.66 -31.51
C THR A 24 -8.02 6.45 -32.79
N GLN A 25 -8.14 7.78 -32.69
CA GLN A 25 -8.07 8.70 -33.83
C GLN A 25 -6.64 9.13 -34.19
N LYS A 26 -5.66 8.76 -33.34
CA LYS A 26 -4.24 9.14 -33.48
C LYS A 26 -4.00 10.64 -33.67
N LYS A 27 -4.80 11.47 -32.98
CA LYS A 27 -4.70 12.93 -33.04
C LYS A 27 -5.04 13.57 -31.70
N TYR A 28 -4.66 14.85 -31.53
CA TYR A 28 -5.10 15.65 -30.40
C TYR A 28 -6.55 16.10 -30.59
N VAL A 29 -7.36 15.91 -29.56
CA VAL A 29 -8.76 16.34 -29.51
C VAL A 29 -8.97 17.36 -28.39
N PRO A 30 -9.90 18.32 -28.51
CA PRO A 30 -10.22 19.27 -27.47
C PRO A 30 -10.71 18.56 -26.18
N ARG A 31 -10.26 19.04 -25.02
CA ARG A 31 -10.81 18.65 -23.72
C ARG A 31 -10.92 19.86 -22.80
N THR A 32 -11.75 19.75 -21.78
CA THR A 32 -11.75 20.71 -20.68
C THR A 32 -10.53 20.45 -19.79
N PRO A 33 -9.72 21.46 -19.43
CA PRO A 33 -8.64 21.31 -18.45
C PRO A 33 -9.16 20.73 -17.14
N ILE A 34 -8.37 19.86 -16.52
CA ILE A 34 -8.71 19.25 -15.21
C ILE A 34 -8.82 20.33 -14.14
N LEU A 35 -7.90 21.29 -14.17
CA LEU A 35 -7.91 22.46 -13.28
C LEU A 35 -7.66 23.73 -14.09
N ARG A 36 -8.14 24.86 -13.58
CA ARG A 36 -7.77 26.19 -14.05
C ARG A 36 -6.51 26.67 -13.32
N ARG A 37 -5.62 27.32 -14.07
CA ARG A 37 -4.40 27.92 -13.46
C ARG A 37 -4.80 28.96 -12.40
N GLY A 38 -4.05 29.01 -11.32
CA GLY A 38 -4.22 30.00 -10.29
C GLY A 38 -4.90 29.47 -9.02
N LYS A 39 -5.88 30.18 -8.52
CA LYS A 39 -6.49 29.95 -7.21
C LYS A 39 -7.00 28.52 -7.00
N ASP A 40 -7.75 27.99 -7.97
CA ASP A 40 -8.37 26.64 -7.87
C ASP A 40 -7.33 25.55 -7.66
N THR A 41 -6.17 25.65 -8.31
CA THR A 41 -5.05 24.70 -8.13
C THR A 41 -4.46 24.79 -6.73
N PHE A 42 -4.23 26.00 -6.23
CA PHE A 42 -3.70 26.20 -4.88
C PHE A 42 -4.67 25.72 -3.81
N GLU A 43 -5.97 25.98 -3.97
CA GLU A 43 -7.01 25.49 -3.05
C GLU A 43 -7.05 23.98 -3.02
N LEU A 44 -6.93 23.31 -4.18
CA LEU A 44 -6.86 21.84 -4.24
C LEU A 44 -5.60 21.31 -3.56
N LEU A 45 -4.43 21.85 -3.87
CA LEU A 45 -3.16 21.45 -3.25
C LEU A 45 -3.19 21.65 -1.73
N TYR A 46 -3.75 22.79 -1.28
CA TYR A 46 -3.92 23.09 0.14
C TYR A 46 -4.87 22.10 0.83
N SER A 47 -5.96 21.72 0.16
CA SER A 47 -6.88 20.70 0.65
C SER A 47 -6.20 19.33 0.82
N TYR A 48 -5.37 18.91 -0.15
CA TYR A 48 -4.61 17.66 -0.03
C TYR A 48 -3.52 17.73 1.03
N TYR A 49 -2.86 18.88 1.18
CA TYR A 49 -1.87 19.08 2.23
C TYR A 49 -2.49 18.92 3.63
N HIS A 50 -3.64 19.55 3.90
CA HIS A 50 -4.36 19.37 5.16
C HIS A 50 -4.83 17.94 5.36
N THR A 51 -5.36 17.31 4.30
CA THR A 51 -5.74 15.90 4.36
C THR A 51 -4.55 15.01 4.73
N TYR A 52 -3.38 15.28 4.15
CA TYR A 52 -2.16 14.56 4.48
C TYR A 52 -1.79 14.75 5.95
N GLN A 53 -1.79 15.99 6.45
CA GLN A 53 -1.52 16.26 7.86
C GLN A 53 -2.50 15.50 8.79
N GLU A 54 -3.81 15.55 8.51
CA GLU A 54 -4.82 14.86 9.31
C GLU A 54 -4.68 13.34 9.29
N VAL A 55 -4.34 12.74 8.14
CA VAL A 55 -4.20 11.28 7.98
C VAL A 55 -2.98 10.76 8.72
N PHE A 56 -1.87 11.47 8.65
CA PHE A 56 -0.59 11.06 9.24
C PHE A 56 -0.34 11.63 10.64
N ASP A 57 -1.31 12.38 11.19
CA ASP A 57 -1.27 12.84 12.57
C ASP A 57 -1.48 11.65 13.54
N THR A 58 -0.55 11.51 14.49
CA THR A 58 -0.58 10.46 15.50
C THR A 58 -1.24 10.88 16.81
N ASP A 59 -1.51 12.17 17.01
CA ASP A 59 -2.01 12.71 18.27
C ASP A 59 -3.34 12.07 18.69
N HIS A 60 -4.23 11.84 17.72
CA HIS A 60 -5.50 11.15 17.98
C HIS A 60 -5.28 9.71 18.49
N SER A 61 -4.37 8.97 17.89
CA SER A 61 -4.07 7.59 18.31
C SER A 61 -3.44 7.55 19.69
N VAL A 62 -2.57 8.51 20.01
CA VAL A 62 -1.98 8.66 21.35
C VAL A 62 -3.07 9.00 22.37
N ALA A 63 -3.96 9.94 22.05
CA ALA A 63 -5.03 10.38 22.98
C ALA A 63 -6.07 9.30 23.26
N THR A 64 -6.38 8.45 22.28
CA THR A 64 -7.41 7.40 22.39
C THR A 64 -6.86 6.03 22.77
N GLY A 65 -5.57 5.80 22.63
CA GLY A 65 -4.95 4.48 22.77
C GLY A 65 -5.34 3.51 21.63
N ASP A 66 -5.94 4.01 20.53
CA ASP A 66 -6.27 3.24 19.34
C ASP A 66 -5.32 3.57 18.21
N TYR A 67 -4.44 2.64 17.90
CA TYR A 67 -3.40 2.77 16.88
C TYR A 67 -3.75 2.06 15.57
N GLU A 68 -4.98 1.63 15.35
CA GLU A 68 -5.31 0.79 14.19
C GLU A 68 -5.02 1.51 12.86
N ILE A 69 -5.40 2.78 12.74
CA ILE A 69 -5.12 3.60 11.55
C ILE A 69 -3.61 3.78 11.37
N THR A 70 -2.92 4.28 12.40
CA THR A 70 -1.48 4.55 12.34
C THR A 70 -0.66 3.30 12.08
N ASN A 71 -1.08 2.16 12.63
CA ASN A 71 -0.43 0.88 12.40
C ASN A 71 -0.55 0.41 10.94
N TYR A 72 -1.73 0.54 10.30
CA TYR A 72 -1.89 0.20 8.88
C TYR A 72 -1.10 1.15 7.97
N LEU A 73 -1.13 2.45 8.23
CA LEU A 73 -0.32 3.42 7.49
C LEU A 73 1.17 3.10 7.61
N LYS A 74 1.62 2.75 8.82
CA LYS A 74 3.00 2.40 9.09
C LYS A 74 3.43 1.08 8.46
N LEU A 75 2.54 0.08 8.45
CA LEU A 75 2.76 -1.16 7.73
C LEU A 75 2.99 -0.92 6.23
N MET A 76 2.13 -0.11 5.59
CA MET A 76 2.24 0.20 4.17
C MET A 76 3.50 1.02 3.88
N GLU A 77 3.81 2.03 4.70
CA GLU A 77 5.03 2.85 4.58
C GLU A 77 6.30 2.01 4.69
N THR A 78 6.35 1.08 5.66
CA THR A 78 7.54 0.27 5.94
C THR A 78 7.65 -0.94 5.00
N GLY A 79 6.51 -1.50 4.63
CA GLY A 79 6.43 -2.78 3.90
C GLY A 79 6.42 -2.61 2.38
N PHE A 80 5.72 -1.62 1.85
CA PHE A 80 5.69 -1.41 0.40
C PHE A 80 6.91 -0.61 -0.08
N GLY A 81 7.51 -1.05 -1.15
CA GLY A 81 8.69 -0.38 -1.73
C GLY A 81 8.37 0.85 -2.58
N ALA A 82 7.13 1.35 -2.58
CA ALA A 82 6.69 2.50 -3.37
C ALA A 82 5.44 3.14 -2.76
N ASP A 83 5.25 4.45 -3.00
CA ASP A 83 4.25 5.30 -2.34
C ASP A 83 2.90 5.38 -3.09
N TYR A 84 2.63 4.50 -4.06
CA TYR A 84 1.40 4.53 -4.87
C TYR A 84 0.12 4.31 -4.05
N TRP A 85 0.22 3.82 -2.82
CA TRP A 85 -0.87 3.64 -1.86
C TRP A 85 -1.34 4.94 -1.22
N ILE A 86 -0.51 5.99 -1.21
CA ILE A 86 -0.83 7.28 -0.55
C ILE A 86 -1.99 7.98 -1.26
N ALA A 87 -2.00 7.99 -2.59
CA ALA A 87 -3.04 8.68 -3.36
C ALA A 87 -4.46 8.18 -3.03
N PRO A 88 -4.78 6.87 -3.08
CA PRO A 88 -6.10 6.39 -2.69
C PRO A 88 -6.42 6.61 -1.20
N VAL A 89 -5.41 6.59 -0.31
CA VAL A 89 -5.62 6.90 1.11
C VAL A 89 -6.06 8.35 1.30
N LEU A 90 -5.38 9.30 0.68
CA LEU A 90 -5.73 10.71 0.76
C LEU A 90 -7.09 11.01 0.12
N ASP A 91 -7.36 10.42 -1.04
CA ASP A 91 -8.60 10.66 -1.77
C ASP A 91 -9.82 10.09 -1.03
N TYR A 92 -9.69 8.89 -0.48
CA TYR A 92 -10.70 8.31 0.39
C TYR A 92 -10.97 9.19 1.61
N TYR A 93 -9.91 9.58 2.34
CA TYR A 93 -10.06 10.37 3.56
C TYR A 93 -10.62 11.77 3.26
N ARG A 94 -10.23 12.41 2.17
CA ARG A 94 -10.78 13.69 1.72
C ARG A 94 -12.29 13.60 1.50
N LYS A 95 -12.78 12.49 0.93
CA LYS A 95 -14.19 12.30 0.59
C LYS A 95 -15.04 11.82 1.78
N TYR A 96 -14.56 10.82 2.52
CA TYR A 96 -15.35 10.11 3.53
C TYR A 96 -14.91 10.39 4.96
N ARG A 97 -13.77 11.06 5.14
CA ARG A 97 -13.17 11.31 6.45
C ARG A 97 -12.92 9.96 7.18
N ARG A 98 -13.24 9.88 8.46
CA ARG A 98 -13.06 8.65 9.26
C ARG A 98 -14.11 7.57 9.01
N ARG A 99 -15.14 7.86 8.21
CA ARG A 99 -16.21 6.87 7.96
C ARG A 99 -15.66 5.66 7.19
N GLY A 100 -15.62 4.51 7.86
CA GLY A 100 -15.11 3.27 7.28
C GLY A 100 -13.62 3.27 6.95
N PHE A 101 -12.85 4.24 7.45
CA PHE A 101 -11.46 4.43 7.03
C PHE A 101 -10.56 3.24 7.36
N VAL A 102 -10.71 2.64 8.56
CA VAL A 102 -10.00 1.41 8.94
C VAL A 102 -10.30 0.26 7.98
N ALA A 103 -11.58 0.06 7.67
CA ALA A 103 -12.00 -0.99 6.74
C ALA A 103 -11.42 -0.76 5.33
N PHE A 104 -11.36 0.51 4.90
CA PHE A 104 -10.71 0.89 3.65
C PHE A 104 -9.22 0.60 3.67
N LEU A 105 -8.49 0.98 4.72
CA LEU A 105 -7.06 0.69 4.84
C LEU A 105 -6.79 -0.81 4.79
N LYS A 106 -7.61 -1.62 5.46
CA LYS A 106 -7.54 -3.09 5.41
C LYS A 106 -7.78 -3.63 4.00
N ALA A 107 -8.78 -3.10 3.29
CA ALA A 107 -9.10 -3.54 1.93
C ALA A 107 -8.00 -3.12 0.94
N LEU A 108 -7.49 -1.89 1.06
CA LEU A 108 -6.41 -1.36 0.24
C LEU A 108 -5.12 -2.17 0.44
N ASP A 109 -4.70 -2.34 1.68
CA ASP A 109 -3.52 -3.14 2.04
C ASP A 109 -3.62 -4.56 1.51
N ARG A 110 -4.77 -5.24 1.71
CA ARG A 110 -5.02 -6.58 1.18
C ARG A 110 -4.91 -6.63 -0.35
N LYS A 111 -5.48 -5.66 -1.05
CA LYS A 111 -5.44 -5.61 -2.52
C LYS A 111 -4.04 -5.39 -3.03
N LEU A 112 -3.35 -4.36 -2.53
CA LEU A 112 -2.02 -3.99 -3.01
C LEU A 112 -0.95 -5.04 -2.66
N SER A 113 -1.03 -5.61 -1.47
CA SER A 113 -0.13 -6.70 -1.07
C SER A 113 -0.37 -7.97 -1.87
N ALA A 114 -1.62 -8.34 -2.12
CA ALA A 114 -1.94 -9.50 -2.95
C ALA A 114 -1.42 -9.34 -4.38
N ASP A 115 -1.61 -8.17 -5.00
CA ASP A 115 -1.09 -7.88 -6.34
C ASP A 115 0.45 -7.97 -6.38
N TRP A 116 1.13 -7.53 -5.34
CA TRP A 116 2.58 -7.63 -5.24
C TRP A 116 3.06 -9.07 -5.03
N ILE A 117 2.46 -9.79 -4.08
CA ILE A 117 2.80 -11.16 -3.72
C ILE A 117 2.56 -12.12 -4.90
N THR A 118 1.50 -11.91 -5.66
CA THR A 118 1.20 -12.71 -6.86
C THR A 118 1.93 -12.23 -8.12
N ALA A 119 2.93 -11.35 -7.95
CA ALA A 119 3.79 -10.85 -9.01
C ALA A 119 3.07 -10.10 -10.15
N ALA A 120 1.97 -9.41 -9.84
CA ALA A 120 1.37 -8.48 -10.80
C ALA A 120 2.40 -7.45 -11.26
N THR A 121 2.46 -7.20 -12.57
CA THR A 121 3.43 -6.25 -13.13
C THR A 121 3.22 -4.83 -12.59
N PRO A 122 4.25 -3.97 -12.60
CA PRO A 122 4.09 -2.57 -12.18
C PRO A 122 2.94 -1.85 -12.92
N THR A 123 2.77 -2.11 -14.22
CA THR A 123 1.67 -1.54 -15.00
C THR A 123 0.32 -1.97 -14.47
N VAL A 124 0.12 -3.28 -14.24
CA VAL A 124 -1.14 -3.82 -13.70
C VAL A 124 -1.42 -3.26 -12.31
N ARG A 125 -0.39 -3.15 -11.45
CA ARG A 125 -0.56 -2.55 -10.11
C ARG A 125 -1.00 -1.09 -10.19
N MET A 126 -0.43 -0.30 -11.10
CA MET A 126 -0.84 1.09 -11.32
C MET A 126 -2.26 1.19 -11.90
N GLU A 127 -2.65 0.30 -12.81
CA GLU A 127 -4.01 0.22 -13.34
C GLU A 127 -5.03 -0.10 -12.23
N ASN A 128 -4.69 -1.01 -11.31
CA ASN A 128 -5.52 -1.34 -10.15
C ASN A 128 -5.65 -0.14 -9.19
N VAL A 129 -4.57 0.60 -8.91
CA VAL A 129 -4.63 1.84 -8.11
C VAL A 129 -5.52 2.87 -8.79
N ASN A 130 -5.37 3.08 -10.09
CA ASN A 130 -6.21 4.00 -10.84
C ASN A 130 -7.69 3.56 -10.87
N ALA A 131 -7.97 2.26 -10.88
CA ALA A 131 -9.33 1.74 -10.76
C ALA A 131 -9.93 2.05 -9.38
N ILE A 132 -9.15 1.89 -8.30
CA ILE A 132 -9.57 2.24 -6.93
C ILE A 132 -9.87 3.76 -6.84
N LEU A 133 -9.01 4.62 -7.39
CA LEU A 133 -9.24 6.07 -7.39
C LEU A 133 -10.53 6.45 -8.12
N ARG A 134 -10.78 5.88 -9.31
CA ARG A 134 -12.04 6.09 -10.03
C ARG A 134 -13.27 5.60 -9.25
N GLU A 135 -13.14 4.47 -8.56
CA GLU A 135 -14.21 3.94 -7.72
C GLU A 135 -14.50 4.83 -6.50
N ILE A 136 -13.44 5.36 -5.86
CA ILE A 136 -13.59 6.35 -4.77
C ILE A 136 -14.33 7.59 -5.30
N GLU A 137 -13.96 8.09 -6.47
CA GLU A 137 -14.59 9.26 -7.08
C GLU A 137 -16.08 9.03 -7.40
N ALA A 138 -16.40 7.88 -8.01
CA ALA A 138 -17.75 7.55 -8.45
C ALA A 138 -18.70 7.21 -7.30
N SER A 139 -18.23 6.50 -6.27
CA SER A 139 -19.08 6.00 -5.19
C SER A 139 -19.55 7.11 -4.26
N GLN A 140 -20.84 7.11 -3.88
CA GLN A 140 -21.39 8.04 -2.90
C GLN A 140 -21.38 7.48 -1.46
N ASP A 141 -21.18 6.20 -1.32
CA ASP A 141 -21.19 5.52 -0.04
C ASP A 141 -19.88 4.68 0.17
N SER A 142 -19.28 4.87 1.34
CA SER A 142 -18.04 4.17 1.70
C SER A 142 -18.22 2.65 1.89
N ALA A 143 -19.40 2.19 2.32
CA ALA A 143 -19.66 0.77 2.49
C ALA A 143 -19.86 0.08 1.12
N ALA A 144 -20.57 0.72 0.19
CA ALA A 144 -20.71 0.24 -1.17
C ALA A 144 -19.36 0.18 -1.91
N LEU A 145 -18.52 1.19 -1.72
CA LEU A 145 -17.15 1.20 -2.27
C LEU A 145 -16.36 -0.05 -1.86
N LEU A 146 -16.43 -0.45 -0.59
CA LEU A 146 -15.68 -1.61 -0.08
C LEU A 146 -16.17 -2.96 -0.61
N GLN A 147 -17.36 -3.01 -1.20
CA GLN A 147 -17.90 -4.19 -1.88
C GLN A 147 -17.54 -4.22 -3.37
N SER A 148 -16.86 -3.20 -3.88
CA SER A 148 -16.47 -3.12 -5.28
C SER A 148 -15.52 -4.26 -5.67
N LYS A 149 -15.65 -4.71 -6.92
CA LYS A 149 -14.75 -5.71 -7.52
C LYS A 149 -13.30 -5.24 -7.61
N THR A 150 -13.04 -3.93 -7.52
CA THR A 150 -11.67 -3.38 -7.50
C THR A 150 -10.83 -3.88 -6.33
N PHE A 151 -11.47 -4.27 -5.21
CA PHE A 151 -10.81 -4.86 -4.04
C PHE A 151 -10.76 -6.39 -4.05
N THR A 152 -11.23 -7.04 -5.11
CA THR A 152 -11.16 -8.49 -5.24
C THR A 152 -9.72 -8.93 -5.49
N ILE A 153 -9.33 -10.03 -4.84
CA ILE A 153 -8.03 -10.68 -5.02
C ILE A 153 -8.22 -12.10 -5.54
N ASN A 154 -7.24 -12.62 -6.26
CA ASN A 154 -7.19 -14.05 -6.56
C ASN A 154 -6.65 -14.81 -5.34
N LYS A 155 -7.58 -15.33 -4.54
CA LYS A 155 -7.26 -16.02 -3.29
C LYS A 155 -6.41 -17.27 -3.50
N SER A 156 -6.71 -18.07 -4.52
CA SER A 156 -5.98 -19.31 -4.79
C SER A 156 -4.53 -19.06 -5.20
N ASP A 157 -4.28 -18.04 -6.02
CA ASP A 157 -2.90 -17.65 -6.37
C ASP A 157 -2.15 -17.09 -5.18
N PHE A 158 -2.82 -16.29 -4.36
CA PHE A 158 -2.22 -15.76 -3.13
C PHE A 158 -1.83 -16.91 -2.19
N GLU A 159 -2.75 -17.82 -1.88
CA GLU A 159 -2.50 -18.98 -1.01
C GLU A 159 -1.38 -19.87 -1.56
N ARG A 160 -1.35 -20.11 -2.87
CA ARG A 160 -0.28 -20.89 -3.51
C ARG A 160 1.09 -20.27 -3.30
N VAL A 161 1.19 -18.93 -3.35
CA VAL A 161 2.48 -18.24 -3.17
C VAL A 161 2.92 -18.25 -1.71
N ILE A 162 2.02 -17.95 -0.76
CA ILE A 162 2.37 -17.85 0.66
C ILE A 162 2.62 -19.22 1.32
N ASN A 163 2.08 -20.31 0.76
CA ASN A 163 2.35 -21.68 1.21
C ASN A 163 3.65 -22.27 0.62
N GLY A 164 4.33 -21.55 -0.26
CA GLY A 164 5.62 -21.94 -0.81
C GLY A 164 6.79 -21.30 -0.05
N ASP A 165 7.99 -21.45 -0.61
CA ASP A 165 9.17 -20.79 -0.08
C ASP A 165 9.07 -19.26 -0.27
N ILE A 166 9.00 -18.55 0.86
CA ILE A 166 8.90 -17.09 0.91
C ILE A 166 10.16 -16.41 1.44
N TYR A 167 11.11 -17.15 1.98
CA TYR A 167 12.26 -16.58 2.69
C TYR A 167 13.06 -15.57 1.85
N GLY A 168 13.39 -15.91 0.62
CA GLY A 168 14.14 -15.05 -0.30
C GLY A 168 13.28 -14.01 -1.05
N ARG A 169 11.98 -13.93 -0.79
CA ARG A 169 11.08 -13.04 -1.52
C ARG A 169 11.11 -11.62 -0.99
N SER A 170 11.02 -10.64 -1.88
CA SER A 170 11.01 -9.22 -1.52
C SER A 170 9.88 -8.82 -0.56
N PHE A 171 8.78 -9.58 -0.54
CA PHE A 171 7.63 -9.36 0.34
C PHE A 171 7.67 -10.11 1.67
N ALA A 172 8.69 -10.96 1.93
CA ALA A 172 8.77 -11.75 3.16
C ALA A 172 8.75 -10.86 4.41
N LYS A 173 9.53 -9.78 4.42
CA LYS A 173 9.52 -8.80 5.52
C LYS A 173 8.14 -8.19 5.74
N TYR A 174 7.44 -7.83 4.66
CA TYR A 174 6.08 -7.30 4.76
C TYR A 174 5.12 -8.30 5.42
N LEU A 175 5.18 -9.58 5.04
CA LEU A 175 4.33 -10.63 5.64
C LEU A 175 4.58 -10.77 7.14
N LEU A 176 5.82 -10.75 7.59
CA LEU A 176 6.15 -10.79 9.02
C LEU A 176 5.66 -9.56 9.76
N LEU A 177 5.83 -8.37 9.20
CA LEU A 177 5.26 -7.13 9.76
C LEU A 177 3.73 -7.18 9.82
N LYS A 178 3.09 -7.77 8.82
CA LYS A 178 1.63 -7.96 8.80
C LYS A 178 1.16 -8.93 9.87
N LEU A 179 1.88 -10.02 10.09
CA LEU A 179 1.60 -10.96 11.17
C LEU A 179 1.77 -10.29 12.54
N ASP A 180 2.88 -9.56 12.75
CA ASP A 180 3.07 -8.78 13.98
C ASP A 180 1.93 -7.80 14.22
N LEU A 181 1.48 -7.09 13.18
CA LEU A 181 0.33 -6.20 13.28
C LEU A 181 -0.95 -6.93 13.71
N ILE A 182 -1.22 -8.12 13.14
CA ILE A 182 -2.42 -8.90 13.48
C ILE A 182 -2.38 -9.36 14.94
N TYR A 183 -1.23 -9.84 15.42
CA TYR A 183 -1.07 -10.29 16.80
C TYR A 183 -1.03 -9.15 17.82
N ARG A 184 -0.50 -8.00 17.43
CA ARG A 184 -0.40 -6.80 18.28
C ARG A 184 -1.76 -6.17 18.58
N GLY A 185 -2.67 -6.21 17.61
CA GLY A 185 -3.97 -5.54 17.70
C GLY A 185 -3.87 -4.01 17.58
N SER A 186 -4.93 -3.31 18.01
CA SER A 186 -5.02 -1.84 17.88
C SER A 186 -4.51 -1.06 19.09
N SER A 187 -4.30 -1.69 20.23
CA SER A 187 -3.94 -1.03 21.49
C SER A 187 -2.45 -0.69 21.63
N THR A 188 -1.62 -1.19 20.73
CA THR A 188 -0.16 -1.00 20.77
C THR A 188 0.36 -0.43 19.45
N PRO A 189 1.16 0.67 19.47
CA PRO A 189 1.71 1.23 18.26
C PRO A 189 2.73 0.30 17.61
N MET A 190 2.66 0.23 16.27
CA MET A 190 3.71 -0.40 15.47
C MET A 190 4.93 0.52 15.42
N ILE A 191 6.03 0.09 16.02
CA ILE A 191 7.29 0.82 15.98
C ILE A 191 8.14 0.20 14.87
N PRO A 192 8.40 0.92 13.76
CA PRO A 192 9.30 0.41 12.74
C PRO A 192 10.70 0.30 13.30
N GLN A 193 11.25 -0.87 13.24
CA GLN A 193 12.67 -1.07 13.51
C GLN A 193 13.46 -0.59 12.29
N ALA A 194 14.43 0.29 12.51
CA ALA A 194 15.27 0.85 11.44
C ALA A 194 16.02 -0.24 10.65
N ILE A 195 16.28 -1.37 11.30
CA ILE A 195 16.90 -2.55 10.68
C ILE A 195 16.10 -3.75 11.17
N ALA A 196 15.31 -4.34 10.28
CA ALA A 196 14.77 -5.67 10.52
C ALA A 196 15.37 -6.60 9.47
N SER A 197 16.32 -7.43 9.87
CA SER A 197 16.68 -8.65 9.15
C SER A 197 15.64 -9.73 9.49
N ILE A 198 15.43 -10.63 8.54
CA ILE A 198 14.64 -11.82 8.80
C ILE A 198 15.62 -12.84 9.39
N GLU A 199 15.39 -13.18 10.65
CA GLU A 199 16.19 -14.19 11.35
C GLU A 199 15.42 -15.51 11.44
N HIS A 200 16.15 -16.62 11.30
CA HIS A 200 15.59 -17.94 11.50
C HIS A 200 15.58 -18.28 12.99
N ILE A 201 14.44 -18.73 13.51
CA ILE A 201 14.35 -19.25 14.88
C ILE A 201 15.23 -20.48 14.99
N LEU A 202 15.15 -21.41 14.03
CA LEU A 202 16.05 -22.53 13.91
C LEU A 202 17.28 -22.11 13.07
N PRO A 203 18.50 -22.07 13.64
CA PRO A 203 19.67 -21.62 12.90
C PRO A 203 19.94 -22.49 11.67
N ARG A 204 20.27 -21.87 10.55
CA ARG A 204 20.60 -22.57 9.30
C ARG A 204 21.87 -23.44 9.42
N ASN A 205 22.86 -22.96 10.18
CA ASN A 205 24.12 -23.62 10.43
C ASN A 205 24.40 -23.68 11.95
N PRO A 206 23.65 -24.47 12.71
CA PRO A 206 23.90 -24.60 14.14
C PRO A 206 25.23 -25.29 14.40
N SER A 207 25.92 -24.93 15.52
CA SER A 207 27.13 -25.66 15.94
C SER A 207 26.81 -27.12 16.24
N ALA A 208 27.76 -28.01 15.94
CA ALA A 208 27.54 -29.46 16.03
C ALA A 208 27.14 -29.96 17.44
N ASP A 209 27.52 -29.25 18.47
CA ASP A 209 27.22 -29.51 19.87
C ASP A 209 25.99 -28.79 20.41
N SER A 210 25.33 -27.99 19.57
CA SER A 210 24.18 -27.20 19.98
C SER A 210 22.94 -28.05 20.26
N GLN A 211 22.03 -27.51 21.09
CA GLN A 211 20.75 -28.16 21.39
C GLN A 211 19.91 -28.35 20.12
N TRP A 212 20.03 -27.43 19.14
CA TRP A 212 19.36 -27.53 17.85
C TRP A 212 19.70 -28.79 17.04
N VAL A 213 20.96 -29.24 17.11
CA VAL A 213 21.42 -30.47 16.44
C VAL A 213 20.96 -31.71 17.18
N LYS A 214 20.78 -31.63 18.51
CA LYS A 214 20.31 -32.76 19.35
C LYS A 214 18.78 -32.95 19.19
N ASP A 215 18.03 -31.85 19.11
CA ASP A 215 16.57 -31.87 19.13
C ASP A 215 15.95 -32.04 17.74
N PHE A 216 16.69 -31.64 16.68
CA PHE A 216 16.18 -31.66 15.29
C PHE A 216 17.16 -32.44 14.40
N SER A 217 16.61 -33.38 13.63
CA SER A 217 17.36 -34.08 12.59
C SER A 217 17.80 -33.12 11.46
N ALA A 218 18.74 -33.54 10.62
CA ALA A 218 19.16 -32.74 9.48
C ALA A 218 18.02 -32.41 8.53
N ALA A 219 17.13 -33.40 8.29
CA ALA A 219 15.95 -33.20 7.44
C ALA A 219 14.95 -32.19 8.02
N GLU A 220 14.65 -32.29 9.31
CA GLU A 220 13.78 -31.29 9.99
C GLU A 220 14.39 -29.91 9.97
N ARG A 221 15.70 -29.77 10.19
CA ARG A 221 16.37 -28.47 10.10
C ARG A 221 16.28 -27.87 8.70
N GLU A 222 16.42 -28.68 7.65
CA GLU A 222 16.27 -28.22 6.28
C GLU A 222 14.84 -27.76 5.98
N GLU A 223 13.85 -28.52 6.44
CA GLU A 223 12.43 -28.18 6.29
C GLU A 223 12.05 -26.88 6.98
N TRP A 224 12.53 -26.66 8.22
CA TRP A 224 12.14 -25.49 9.04
C TRP A 224 12.99 -24.24 8.82
N THR A 225 14.03 -24.30 8.00
CA THR A 225 14.86 -23.12 7.65
C THR A 225 14.53 -22.50 6.30
N ASN A 226 13.49 -22.98 5.60
CA ASN A 226 13.08 -22.45 4.30
C ASN A 226 11.75 -21.71 4.35
#